data_782518bc67106cf84c2117574c4af84c
#
_entry.id   782518bc67106cf84c2117574c4af84c
#
_cell.length_a   1.000
_cell.length_b   1.000
_cell.length_c   1.000
_cell.angle_alpha   90.00
_cell.angle_beta   90.00
_cell.angle_gamma   90.00
#
_symmetry.space_group_name_H-M   'P 1'
#
loop_
_entity.id
_entity.type
_entity.pdbx_description
1 polymer ?
#
loop_
_entity_poly.entity_id
_entity_poly.type
_entity_poly.pdbx_seq_one_letter_code
_entity_poly.pdbx_strand_id
1 'polypeptide(L)'
;MQIGHQASSNQGFTLLELIVVVAVLGILAAIAVQQFQIHRARAIDASMRSDLKNAALAMESYYGEFLSYPATETAIVIVGYRKTSGVTLSISVPTPSTFSLTASRPHGSQPSFTFDSTTGLIN
;
A
#
# COMPACT_ATOMS: atom_id res chain seq x y z
N MET A 1 47.75 16.39 54.80
CA MET A 1 47.03 16.58 53.55
C MET A 1 46.56 15.21 53.06
N GLN A 2 45.30 14.83 53.34
CA GLN A 2 44.76 13.54 52.92
C GLN A 2 44.05 13.71 51.59
N ILE A 3 44.53 13.02 50.58
CA ILE A 3 43.90 12.93 49.27
C ILE A 3 42.87 11.81 49.38
N GLY A 4 41.59 12.20 49.49
CA GLY A 4 40.46 11.24 49.46
C GLY A 4 40.35 10.63 48.07
N HIS A 5 40.70 9.34 47.94
CA HIS A 5 40.31 8.55 46.78
C HIS A 5 38.77 8.37 46.75
N GLN A 6 38.12 9.09 45.89
CA GLN A 6 36.75 8.78 45.50
C GLN A 6 36.77 7.47 44.72
N ALA A 7 36.31 6.40 45.35
CA ALA A 7 36.04 5.14 44.69
C ALA A 7 34.85 5.38 43.75
N SER A 8 35.09 5.45 42.43
CA SER A 8 34.04 5.39 41.44
C SER A 8 33.35 4.03 41.53
N SER A 9 32.14 4.00 42.00
CA SER A 9 31.32 2.78 42.00
C SER A 9 30.99 2.45 40.52
N ASN A 10 31.76 1.56 39.92
CA ASN A 10 31.39 0.92 38.68
C ASN A 10 30.20 0.00 38.95
N GLN A 11 28.99 0.54 38.85
CA GLN A 11 27.78 -0.25 38.90
C GLN A 11 27.56 -0.85 37.49
N GLY A 12 27.87 -2.11 37.32
CA GLY A 12 27.58 -2.88 36.12
C GLY A 12 26.11 -3.33 36.11
N PHE A 13 25.55 -3.55 34.93
CA PHE A 13 24.22 -4.13 34.76
C PHE A 13 24.16 -5.55 35.32
N THR A 14 23.04 -5.89 35.96
CA THR A 14 22.77 -7.26 36.39
C THR A 14 22.26 -8.09 35.23
N LEU A 15 22.49 -9.40 35.24
CA LEU A 15 21.99 -10.33 34.25
C LEU A 15 20.43 -10.31 34.21
N LEU A 16 19.81 -10.13 35.39
CA LEU A 16 18.37 -10.04 35.55
C LEU A 16 17.80 -8.79 34.80
N GLU A 17 18.43 -7.61 34.94
CA GLU A 17 18.04 -6.40 34.26
C GLU A 17 18.07 -6.57 32.73
N LEU A 18 19.12 -7.23 32.21
CA LEU A 18 19.24 -7.50 30.79
C LEU A 18 18.14 -8.44 30.30
N ILE A 19 17.83 -9.51 31.02
CA ILE A 19 16.77 -10.47 30.66
C ILE A 19 15.40 -9.77 30.61
N VAL A 20 15.09 -8.95 31.62
CA VAL A 20 13.82 -8.21 31.67
C VAL A 20 13.70 -7.25 30.48
N VAL A 21 14.76 -6.51 30.13
CA VAL A 21 14.74 -5.61 28.96
C VAL A 21 14.49 -6.37 27.67
N VAL A 22 15.19 -7.48 27.45
CA VAL A 22 15.01 -8.31 26.24
C VAL A 22 13.60 -8.90 26.19
N ALA A 23 13.04 -9.33 27.31
CA ALA A 23 11.67 -9.85 27.38
C ALA A 23 10.64 -8.78 26.99
N VAL A 24 10.77 -7.56 27.51
CA VAL A 24 9.88 -6.43 27.16
C VAL A 24 10.01 -6.05 25.68
N LEU A 25 11.26 -5.98 25.17
CA LEU A 25 11.49 -5.71 23.74
C LEU A 25 10.88 -6.80 22.85
N GLY A 26 10.94 -8.07 23.26
CA GLY A 26 10.32 -9.17 22.54
C GLY A 26 8.80 -9.03 22.43
N ILE A 27 8.12 -8.65 23.50
CA ILE A 27 6.67 -8.41 23.51
C ILE A 27 6.32 -7.22 22.60
N LEU A 28 7.04 -6.11 22.72
CA LEU A 28 6.81 -4.93 21.89
C LEU A 28 7.04 -5.22 20.40
N ALA A 29 8.09 -5.97 20.07
CA ALA A 29 8.37 -6.37 18.69
C ALA A 29 7.25 -7.24 18.10
N ALA A 30 6.69 -8.17 18.89
CA ALA A 30 5.59 -9.02 18.45
C ALA A 30 4.36 -8.19 18.04
N ILE A 31 3.99 -7.18 18.83
CA ILE A 31 2.88 -6.28 18.52
C ILE A 31 3.20 -5.40 17.29
N ALA A 32 4.42 -4.87 17.21
CA ALA A 32 4.84 -3.98 16.14
C ALA A 32 4.81 -4.67 14.77
N VAL A 33 5.26 -5.92 14.68
CA VAL A 33 5.24 -6.70 13.42
C VAL A 33 3.82 -6.90 12.90
N GLN A 34 2.87 -7.22 13.77
CA GLN A 34 1.47 -7.41 13.38
C GLN A 34 0.86 -6.10 12.85
N GLN A 35 1.08 -4.98 13.55
CA GLN A 35 0.60 -3.67 13.11
C GLN A 35 1.22 -3.25 11.77
N PHE A 36 2.51 -3.52 11.59
CA PHE A 36 3.20 -3.22 10.33
C PHE A 36 2.57 -3.95 9.15
N GLN A 37 2.23 -5.24 9.30
CA GLN A 37 1.56 -6.01 8.23
C GLN A 37 0.20 -5.44 7.86
N ILE A 38 -0.60 -5.03 8.85
CA ILE A 38 -1.91 -4.40 8.61
C ILE A 38 -1.76 -3.09 7.84
N HIS A 39 -0.82 -2.23 8.25
CA HIS A 39 -0.57 -0.97 7.57
C HIS A 39 -0.04 -1.17 6.15
N ARG A 40 0.82 -2.16 5.93
CA ARG A 40 1.30 -2.52 4.60
C ARG A 40 0.17 -2.97 3.69
N ALA A 41 -0.73 -3.81 4.15
CA ALA A 41 -1.89 -4.26 3.38
C ALA A 41 -2.79 -3.08 2.98
N ARG A 42 -3.09 -2.18 3.93
CA ARG A 42 -3.88 -0.96 3.66
C ARG A 42 -3.21 -0.02 2.64
N ALA A 43 -1.88 0.11 2.69
CA ALA A 43 -1.14 0.92 1.71
C ALA A 43 -1.22 0.31 0.30
N ILE A 44 -1.20 -1.02 0.18
CA ILE A 44 -1.41 -1.73 -1.07
C ILE A 44 -2.83 -1.49 -1.61
N ASP A 45 -3.85 -1.61 -0.76
CA ASP A 45 -5.24 -1.32 -1.15
C ASP A 45 -5.41 0.13 -1.62
N ALA A 46 -4.80 1.08 -0.92
CA ALA A 46 -4.83 2.49 -1.31
C ALA A 46 -4.17 2.71 -2.68
N SER A 47 -3.08 2.01 -2.99
CA SER A 47 -2.43 2.10 -4.31
C SER A 47 -3.32 1.56 -5.42
N MET A 48 -3.99 0.42 -5.22
CA MET A 48 -4.94 -0.14 -6.20
C MET A 48 -6.12 0.79 -6.46
N ARG A 49 -6.70 1.37 -5.39
CA ARG A 49 -7.81 2.33 -5.50
C ARG A 49 -7.38 3.62 -6.21
N SER A 50 -6.17 4.10 -5.95
CA SER A 50 -5.60 5.26 -6.65
C SER A 50 -5.40 4.98 -8.13
N ASP A 51 -4.85 3.83 -8.47
CA ASP A 51 -4.65 3.43 -9.86
C ASP A 51 -5.98 3.28 -10.61
N LEU A 52 -7.02 2.74 -9.98
CA LEU A 52 -8.36 2.66 -10.56
C LEU A 52 -8.94 4.05 -10.86
N LYS A 53 -8.79 5.01 -9.96
CA LYS A 53 -9.24 6.39 -10.19
C LYS A 53 -8.49 7.05 -11.34
N ASN A 54 -7.17 6.89 -11.37
CA ASN A 54 -6.34 7.44 -12.43
C ASN A 54 -6.63 6.77 -13.78
N ALA A 55 -6.87 5.46 -13.79
CA ALA A 55 -7.27 4.74 -15.00
C ALA A 55 -8.65 5.16 -15.47
N ALA A 56 -9.61 5.37 -14.58
CA ALA A 56 -10.94 5.88 -14.95
C ALA A 56 -10.87 7.27 -15.60
N LEU A 57 -10.05 8.18 -15.04
CA LEU A 57 -9.80 9.49 -15.67
C LEU A 57 -9.15 9.36 -17.04
N ALA A 58 -8.21 8.43 -17.20
CA ALA A 58 -7.57 8.17 -18.49
C ALA A 58 -8.55 7.57 -19.52
N MET A 59 -9.49 6.71 -19.08
CA MET A 59 -10.56 6.19 -19.93
C MET A 59 -11.44 7.32 -20.48
N GLU A 60 -11.83 8.27 -19.60
CA GLU A 60 -12.62 9.44 -20.03
C GLU A 60 -11.82 10.39 -20.94
N SER A 61 -10.54 10.63 -20.66
CA SER A 61 -9.66 11.40 -21.54
C SER A 61 -9.54 10.76 -22.92
N TYR A 62 -9.36 9.46 -22.98
CA TYR A 62 -9.28 8.72 -24.25
C TYR A 62 -10.60 8.82 -25.02
N TYR A 63 -11.74 8.67 -24.32
CA TYR A 63 -13.05 8.83 -24.95
C TYR A 63 -13.25 10.23 -25.53
N GLY A 64 -12.78 11.27 -24.83
CA GLY A 64 -12.84 12.65 -25.32
C GLY A 64 -12.08 12.88 -26.66
N GLU A 65 -11.01 12.11 -26.90
CA GLU A 65 -10.21 12.24 -28.13
C GLU A 65 -10.67 11.30 -29.23
N PHE A 66 -11.07 10.06 -28.89
CA PHE A 66 -11.31 8.98 -29.86
C PHE A 66 -12.77 8.53 -29.95
N LEU A 67 -13.65 9.07 -29.10
CA LEU A 67 -15.10 8.77 -29.05
C LEU A 67 -15.40 7.27 -28.85
N SER A 68 -14.47 6.56 -28.22
CA SER A 68 -14.60 5.13 -27.87
C SER A 68 -13.76 4.79 -26.65
N TYR A 69 -14.20 3.84 -25.84
CA TYR A 69 -13.39 3.34 -24.72
C TYR A 69 -12.41 2.27 -25.19
N PRO A 70 -11.14 2.34 -24.78
CA PRO A 70 -10.14 1.34 -25.15
C PRO A 70 -10.27 0.09 -24.29
N ALA A 71 -10.01 -1.07 -24.87
CA ALA A 71 -10.00 -2.34 -24.16
C ALA A 71 -8.63 -2.75 -23.61
N THR A 72 -7.59 -1.92 -23.79
CA THR A 72 -6.20 -2.25 -23.41
C THR A 72 -5.58 -1.16 -22.57
N GLU A 73 -4.74 -1.57 -21.61
CA GLU A 73 -3.96 -0.65 -20.78
C GLU A 73 -3.03 0.24 -21.62
N THR A 74 -2.44 -0.33 -22.67
CA THR A 74 -1.50 0.39 -23.54
C THR A 74 -2.13 1.63 -24.18
N ALA A 75 -3.41 1.58 -24.51
CA ALA A 75 -4.13 2.70 -25.11
C ALA A 75 -4.28 3.88 -24.13
N ILE A 76 -4.59 3.64 -22.87
CA ILE A 76 -4.72 4.72 -21.87
C ILE A 76 -3.39 5.29 -21.40
N VAL A 77 -2.27 4.59 -21.64
CA VAL A 77 -0.93 5.15 -21.42
C VAL A 77 -0.65 6.35 -22.32
N ILE A 78 -1.22 6.36 -23.53
CA ILE A 78 -1.06 7.47 -24.50
C ILE A 78 -1.63 8.77 -23.92
N VAL A 79 -2.75 8.69 -23.21
CA VAL A 79 -3.39 9.85 -22.54
C VAL A 79 -2.86 10.12 -21.13
N GLY A 80 -1.70 9.55 -20.80
CA GLY A 80 -0.96 9.88 -19.58
C GLY A 80 -1.16 8.95 -18.38
N TYR A 81 -1.88 7.84 -18.52
CA TYR A 81 -2.00 6.87 -17.44
C TYR A 81 -0.65 6.30 -17.01
N ARG A 82 -0.44 6.22 -15.72
CA ARG A 82 0.73 5.57 -15.10
C ARG A 82 0.26 4.74 -13.91
N LYS A 83 0.52 3.44 -13.94
CA LYS A 83 0.18 2.55 -12.82
C LYS A 83 1.30 2.45 -11.79
N THR A 84 0.94 2.12 -10.59
CA THR A 84 1.89 1.78 -9.51
C THR A 84 2.58 0.46 -9.81
N SER A 85 3.87 0.37 -9.55
CA SER A 85 4.63 -0.88 -9.72
C SER A 85 4.01 -2.02 -8.90
N GLY A 86 3.83 -3.17 -9.53
CA GLY A 86 3.23 -4.37 -8.94
C GLY A 86 1.71 -4.43 -8.96
N VAL A 87 1.01 -3.39 -9.43
CA VAL A 87 -0.43 -3.44 -9.71
C VAL A 87 -0.66 -3.98 -11.11
N THR A 88 -1.59 -4.91 -11.26
CA THR A 88 -2.10 -5.38 -12.55
C THR A 88 -3.46 -4.76 -12.81
N LEU A 89 -3.63 -4.10 -13.95
CA LEU A 89 -4.89 -3.50 -14.37
C LEU A 89 -5.52 -4.35 -15.47
N SER A 90 -6.81 -4.66 -15.32
CA SER A 90 -7.64 -5.28 -16.37
C SER A 90 -8.75 -4.31 -16.76
N ILE A 91 -8.99 -4.16 -18.04
CA ILE A 91 -10.03 -3.29 -18.62
C ILE A 91 -11.07 -4.17 -19.29
N SER A 92 -12.34 -3.93 -19.01
CA SER A 92 -13.49 -4.54 -19.71
C SER A 92 -14.41 -3.46 -20.20
N VAL A 93 -14.79 -3.52 -21.48
CA VAL A 93 -15.71 -2.58 -22.13
C VAL A 93 -16.93 -3.36 -22.62
N PRO A 94 -17.92 -3.62 -21.76
CA PRO A 94 -19.09 -4.44 -22.10
C PRO A 94 -20.00 -3.76 -23.13
N THR A 95 -20.03 -2.44 -23.16
CA THR A 95 -20.82 -1.66 -24.13
C THR A 95 -20.00 -0.44 -24.60
N PRO A 96 -20.37 0.20 -25.74
CA PRO A 96 -19.68 1.40 -26.20
C PRO A 96 -19.68 2.58 -25.21
N SER A 97 -20.59 2.58 -24.23
CA SER A 97 -20.80 3.66 -23.26
C SER A 97 -20.43 3.30 -21.82
N THR A 98 -19.99 2.08 -21.56
CA THR A 98 -19.65 1.61 -20.19
C THR A 98 -18.36 0.84 -20.16
N PHE A 99 -17.63 0.97 -19.07
CA PHE A 99 -16.42 0.19 -18.82
C PHE A 99 -16.31 -0.22 -17.34
N SER A 100 -15.55 -1.24 -17.08
CA SER A 100 -15.11 -1.61 -15.73
C SER A 100 -13.62 -1.84 -15.71
N LEU A 101 -12.99 -1.47 -14.59
CA LEU A 101 -11.57 -1.58 -14.36
C LEU A 101 -11.33 -2.42 -13.13
N THR A 102 -10.46 -3.41 -13.22
CA THR A 102 -10.06 -4.22 -12.06
C THR A 102 -8.57 -4.08 -11.81
N ALA A 103 -8.21 -3.61 -10.63
CA ALA A 103 -6.83 -3.57 -10.16
C ALA A 103 -6.58 -4.71 -9.17
N SER A 104 -5.50 -5.44 -9.36
CA SER A 104 -5.09 -6.53 -8.47
C SER A 104 -3.62 -6.40 -8.08
N ARG A 105 -3.32 -6.76 -6.82
CA ARG A 105 -1.97 -6.79 -6.29
C ARG A 105 -1.88 -7.78 -5.12
N PRO A 106 -0.85 -8.63 -5.03
CA PRO A 106 -0.65 -9.51 -3.90
C PRO A 106 -0.36 -8.73 -2.61
N HIS A 107 -0.72 -9.34 -1.49
CA HIS A 107 -0.50 -8.83 -0.13
C HIS A 107 -1.32 -7.58 0.27
N GLY A 108 -2.36 -7.21 -0.47
CA GLY A 108 -3.39 -6.31 0.00
C GLY A 108 -4.33 -6.98 1.01
N SER A 109 -5.23 -6.23 1.62
CA SER A 109 -6.30 -6.80 2.46
C SER A 109 -7.34 -7.53 1.62
N GLN A 110 -7.47 -7.14 0.35
CA GLN A 110 -8.25 -7.82 -0.67
C GLN A 110 -7.38 -8.11 -1.90
N PRO A 111 -7.68 -9.19 -2.66
CA PRO A 111 -6.90 -9.56 -3.84
C PRO A 111 -7.05 -8.58 -5.00
N SER A 112 -8.20 -7.89 -5.10
CA SER A 112 -8.51 -6.93 -6.15
C SER A 112 -9.60 -5.96 -5.74
N PHE A 113 -9.65 -4.82 -6.44
CA PHE A 113 -10.75 -3.85 -6.40
C PHE A 113 -11.24 -3.60 -7.83
N THR A 114 -12.54 -3.36 -7.98
CA THR A 114 -13.15 -3.07 -9.28
C THR A 114 -13.87 -1.73 -9.26
N PHE A 115 -13.58 -0.90 -10.26
CA PHE A 115 -14.30 0.34 -10.55
C PHE A 115 -15.34 0.06 -11.65
N ASP A 116 -16.56 0.54 -11.46
CA ASP A 116 -17.64 0.45 -12.43
C ASP A 116 -18.04 1.86 -12.88
N SER A 117 -17.98 2.12 -14.19
CA SER A 117 -18.29 3.42 -14.78
C SER A 117 -19.77 3.80 -14.66
N THR A 118 -20.67 2.83 -14.47
CA THR A 118 -22.11 3.10 -14.34
C THR A 118 -22.47 3.64 -12.95
N THR A 119 -21.76 3.19 -11.94
CA THR A 119 -21.99 3.60 -10.54
C THR A 119 -20.99 4.66 -10.07
N GLY A 120 -19.80 4.71 -10.68
CA GLY A 120 -18.68 5.53 -10.23
C GLY A 120 -18.03 5.03 -8.92
N LEU A 121 -18.36 3.82 -8.48
CA LEU A 121 -17.89 3.24 -7.22
C LEU A 121 -16.74 2.24 -7.43
N ILE A 122 -15.93 2.11 -6.39
CA ILE A 122 -14.90 1.08 -6.28
C ILE A 122 -15.35 0.08 -5.20
N ASN A 123 -15.51 -1.16 -5.59
CA ASN A 123 -15.88 -2.29 -4.75
C ASN A 123 -14.72 -3.26 -4.58
#